data_ae69e29cbbea7d0bc3a8f08868ad925f
#
_entry.id   ae69e29cbbea7d0bc3a8f08868ad925f
#
_cell.length_a   1.000
_cell.length_b   1.000
_cell.length_c   1.000
_cell.angle_alpha   90.00
_cell.angle_beta   90.00
_cell.angle_gamma   90.00
#
_symmetry.space_group_name_H-M   'P 1'
#
loop_
_entity.id
_entity.type
_entity.pdbx_description
1 polymer ?
#
loop_
_entity_poly.entity_id
_entity_poly.type
_entity_poly.pdbx_seq_one_letter_code
_entity_poly.pdbx_strand_id
1 'polypeptide(L)'
;ALHGDSWHFMGIPQMTRRYAWAWFTAIKGMNGNAVRPHAQVYPRFYLDMADEMGICVLNETANWASDGGPKLDSEHFWKESKEHLKRFVLRDRNHASVFGWSISNENKPVILHVYNRPELIPAQQKAWEEWRDIVRLYDPTRPWISSDGEDDGNGILPVTVGHYGDTNSMKNWISIGKPWGIGEHSMAYYGTPEQVSKYNGERAYESQEGRMEGLANECYNLIANQRRLGASYSTVFNMAWYALKPLPLGKKDCSTAPSVNEDGIFFSEYREGIPGVQPERVGPYSTTFNPGYDPTLPLYQEWPMYSALRAANAPGEPTWSPYAVIDKTQYEAIKSAGMIENYKEVVFIGNPTGKIKQLLDAQGVVFTSKITTPVSLLYIIDASQALSANTRKEIQKHLLKGADIWLWGLVPETINEYNEILPLPVALDRLKRSSFLPIQ
;
A
#
# COMPACT_ATOMS: atom_id res chain seq x y z
N ALA A 1 -12.45 8.16 3.36
CA ALA A 1 -12.74 6.93 4.12
C ALA A 1 -11.71 5.86 3.81
N LEU A 2 -11.47 4.97 4.74
CA LEU A 2 -10.59 3.83 4.56
C LEU A 2 -11.40 2.54 4.67
N HIS A 3 -11.09 1.61 3.80
CA HIS A 3 -11.64 0.28 3.83
C HIS A 3 -10.99 -0.50 4.96
N GLY A 4 -11.73 -0.75 6.00
CA GLY A 4 -11.27 -1.53 7.13
C GLY A 4 -11.62 -2.98 6.94
N ASP A 5 -10.73 -3.72 6.34
CA ASP A 5 -10.92 -5.14 6.10
C ASP A 5 -9.99 -6.01 6.95
N SER A 6 -9.86 -7.22 6.59
CA SER A 6 -9.02 -8.26 7.19
C SER A 6 -9.56 -8.84 8.50
N TRP A 7 -10.71 -8.37 8.92
CA TRP A 7 -11.35 -8.77 10.15
C TRP A 7 -11.54 -10.29 10.25
N HIS A 8 -12.13 -10.87 9.23
CA HIS A 8 -12.42 -12.31 9.20
C HIS A 8 -11.18 -13.19 9.00
N PHE A 9 -10.05 -12.59 8.56
CA PHE A 9 -8.79 -13.30 8.41
C PHE A 9 -7.88 -13.19 9.63
N MET A 10 -7.97 -12.09 10.37
CA MET A 10 -7.14 -11.87 11.55
C MET A 10 -7.78 -12.36 12.86
N GLY A 11 -9.08 -12.45 12.89
CA GLY A 11 -9.82 -13.09 13.99
C GLY A 11 -9.62 -12.44 15.36
N ILE A 12 -9.33 -13.25 16.36
CA ILE A 12 -9.28 -12.87 17.76
C ILE A 12 -8.32 -11.68 18.06
N PRO A 13 -7.12 -11.55 17.47
CA PRO A 13 -6.25 -10.41 17.75
C PRO A 13 -6.89 -9.05 17.53
N GLN A 14 -7.85 -8.93 16.62
CA GLN A 14 -8.58 -7.70 16.35
C GLN A 14 -9.72 -7.45 17.34
N MET A 15 -10.12 -8.45 18.10
CA MET A 15 -11.23 -8.39 19.06
C MET A 15 -10.81 -7.72 20.38
N THR A 16 -10.00 -6.67 20.33
CA THR A 16 -9.54 -5.94 21.51
C THR A 16 -9.76 -4.43 21.36
N ARG A 17 -10.04 -3.75 22.47
CA ARG A 17 -10.14 -2.27 22.47
C ARG A 17 -8.80 -1.62 22.08
N ARG A 18 -7.67 -2.21 22.44
CA ARG A 18 -6.33 -1.76 22.02
C ARG A 18 -6.19 -1.76 20.52
N TYR A 19 -6.65 -2.82 19.85
CA TYR A 19 -6.57 -2.90 18.39
C TYR A 19 -7.51 -1.89 17.72
N ALA A 20 -8.74 -1.74 18.20
CA ALA A 20 -9.68 -0.72 17.72
C ALA A 20 -9.09 0.69 17.84
N TRP A 21 -8.45 0.98 18.98
CA TRP A 21 -7.78 2.25 19.19
C TRP A 21 -6.61 2.47 18.22
N ALA A 22 -5.77 1.44 18.01
CA ALA A 22 -4.69 1.49 17.05
C ALA A 22 -5.20 1.73 15.62
N TRP A 23 -6.27 1.04 15.26
CA TRP A 23 -6.93 1.15 13.97
C TRP A 23 -7.38 2.58 13.68
N PHE A 24 -8.15 3.17 14.57
CA PHE A 24 -8.64 4.54 14.39
C PHE A 24 -7.54 5.59 14.55
N THR A 25 -6.52 5.33 15.36
CA THR A 25 -5.33 6.19 15.44
C THR A 25 -4.60 6.25 14.10
N ALA A 26 -4.40 5.10 13.45
CA ALA A 26 -3.77 5.06 12.12
C ALA A 26 -4.62 5.78 11.07
N ILE A 27 -5.95 5.61 11.08
CA ILE A 27 -6.86 6.33 10.17
C ILE A 27 -6.70 7.86 10.33
N LYS A 28 -6.73 8.37 11.55
CA LYS A 28 -6.54 9.80 11.82
C LYS A 28 -5.16 10.28 11.41
N GLY A 29 -4.12 9.48 11.65
CA GLY A 29 -2.75 9.79 11.26
C GLY A 29 -2.55 9.89 9.75
N MET A 30 -3.41 9.23 8.96
CA MET A 30 -3.46 9.38 7.50
C MET A 30 -4.41 10.50 7.02
N ASN A 31 -4.81 11.42 7.90
CA ASN A 31 -5.84 12.43 7.61
C ASN A 31 -7.19 11.83 7.15
N GLY A 32 -7.42 10.56 7.46
CA GLY A 32 -8.69 9.90 7.24
C GLY A 32 -9.69 10.28 8.32
N ASN A 33 -10.97 10.37 7.97
CA ASN A 33 -12.04 10.72 8.88
C ASN A 33 -13.18 9.71 8.91
N ALA A 34 -13.10 8.68 8.09
CA ALA A 34 -14.16 7.69 7.98
C ALA A 34 -13.59 6.30 7.66
N VAL A 35 -14.38 5.28 7.97
CA VAL A 35 -14.10 3.88 7.67
C VAL A 35 -15.36 3.19 7.14
N ARG A 36 -15.16 2.23 6.25
CA ARG A 36 -16.17 1.26 5.82
C ARG A 36 -15.69 -0.13 6.19
N PRO A 37 -16.31 -0.83 7.14
CA PRO A 37 -16.03 -2.24 7.37
C PRO A 37 -16.51 -3.05 6.16
N HIS A 38 -15.63 -3.87 5.60
CA HIS A 38 -15.93 -4.62 4.40
C HIS A 38 -16.77 -5.87 4.72
N ALA A 39 -18.01 -5.87 4.27
CA ALA A 39 -18.95 -6.99 4.45
C ALA A 39 -19.00 -7.56 5.88
N GLN A 40 -18.81 -6.70 6.87
CA GLN A 40 -18.67 -7.09 8.26
C GLN A 40 -19.39 -6.13 9.20
N VAL A 41 -19.88 -6.70 10.27
CA VAL A 41 -20.48 -5.95 11.35
C VAL A 41 -19.44 -5.74 12.46
N TYR A 42 -19.06 -4.48 12.71
CA TYR A 42 -18.16 -4.17 13.80
C TYR A 42 -18.73 -4.62 15.17
N PRO A 43 -17.89 -5.14 16.06
CA PRO A 43 -18.26 -5.27 17.49
C PRO A 43 -18.63 -3.89 18.05
N ARG A 44 -19.55 -3.86 19.02
CA ARG A 44 -20.03 -2.59 19.59
C ARG A 44 -18.91 -1.69 20.08
N PHE A 45 -17.91 -2.25 20.75
CA PHE A 45 -16.80 -1.46 21.28
C PHE A 45 -15.95 -0.75 20.20
N TYR A 46 -16.00 -1.18 18.94
CA TYR A 46 -15.42 -0.42 17.82
C TYR A 46 -16.24 0.83 17.54
N LEU A 47 -17.57 0.73 17.56
CA LEU A 47 -18.44 1.88 17.37
C LEU A 47 -18.35 2.84 18.55
N ASP A 48 -18.29 2.34 19.79
CA ASP A 48 -18.02 3.16 20.99
C ASP A 48 -16.70 3.94 20.82
N MET A 49 -15.65 3.27 20.36
CA MET A 49 -14.34 3.89 20.10
C MET A 49 -14.40 4.90 18.96
N ALA A 50 -15.15 4.60 17.92
CA ALA A 50 -15.35 5.53 16.80
C ALA A 50 -16.10 6.79 17.24
N ASP A 51 -17.13 6.64 18.11
CA ASP A 51 -17.84 7.74 18.74
C ASP A 51 -16.87 8.62 19.55
N GLU A 52 -16.05 8.02 20.42
CA GLU A 52 -15.06 8.71 21.26
C GLU A 52 -13.97 9.42 20.43
N MET A 53 -13.52 8.81 19.35
CA MET A 53 -12.42 9.33 18.53
C MET A 53 -12.86 10.23 17.38
N GLY A 54 -14.18 10.37 17.11
CA GLY A 54 -14.72 11.17 16.03
C GLY A 54 -14.41 10.59 14.64
N ILE A 55 -14.49 9.27 14.49
CA ILE A 55 -14.37 8.58 13.20
C ILE A 55 -15.78 8.27 12.68
N CYS A 56 -16.10 8.72 11.47
CA CYS A 56 -17.35 8.37 10.80
C CYS A 56 -17.31 6.91 10.30
N VAL A 57 -18.40 6.19 10.50
CA VAL A 57 -18.51 4.80 10.06
C VAL A 57 -19.63 4.69 9.02
N LEU A 58 -19.27 4.34 7.78
CA LEU A 58 -20.24 3.83 6.81
C LEU A 58 -20.47 2.37 7.16
N ASN A 59 -21.47 2.12 8.00
CA ASN A 59 -21.64 0.81 8.61
C ASN A 59 -22.19 -0.19 7.61
N GLU A 60 -21.50 -1.31 7.39
CA GLU A 60 -21.84 -2.26 6.34
C GLU A 60 -22.31 -3.58 6.91
N THR A 61 -23.32 -4.14 6.26
CA THR A 61 -23.87 -5.47 6.59
C THR A 61 -22.94 -6.59 6.14
N ALA A 62 -23.18 -7.80 6.63
CA ALA A 62 -22.52 -9.00 6.11
C ALA A 62 -23.18 -9.56 4.83
N ASN A 63 -23.99 -8.78 4.14
CA ASN A 63 -24.62 -9.17 2.87
C ASN A 63 -23.60 -9.05 1.73
N TRP A 64 -22.81 -10.09 1.61
CA TRP A 64 -21.77 -10.21 0.59
C TRP A 64 -21.82 -11.62 0.00
N ALA A 65 -21.74 -11.70 -1.31
CA ALA A 65 -21.63 -12.95 -2.02
C ALA A 65 -20.34 -12.98 -2.82
N SER A 66 -19.51 -13.96 -2.56
CA SER A 66 -18.32 -14.28 -3.34
C SER A 66 -18.22 -15.79 -3.52
N ASP A 67 -17.16 -16.29 -4.12
CA ASP A 67 -16.91 -17.72 -4.22
C ASP A 67 -17.04 -18.41 -2.87
N GLY A 68 -17.97 -19.36 -2.80
CA GLY A 68 -18.29 -20.04 -1.55
C GLY A 68 -19.12 -19.25 -0.55
N GLY A 69 -19.52 -18.03 -0.89
CA GLY A 69 -20.37 -17.18 -0.07
C GLY A 69 -21.86 -17.54 -0.12
N PRO A 70 -22.75 -16.65 0.38
CA PRO A 70 -24.19 -16.88 0.43
C PRO A 70 -24.77 -17.24 -0.93
N LYS A 71 -25.73 -18.14 -0.94
CA LYS A 71 -26.39 -18.58 -2.17
C LYS A 71 -27.47 -17.59 -2.58
N LEU A 72 -27.17 -16.79 -3.60
CA LEU A 72 -28.06 -15.74 -4.11
C LEU A 72 -29.33 -16.25 -4.79
N ASP A 73 -29.41 -17.53 -5.11
CA ASP A 73 -30.61 -18.22 -5.62
C ASP A 73 -31.46 -18.83 -4.52
N SER A 74 -31.14 -18.62 -3.26
CA SER A 74 -31.86 -19.20 -2.11
C SER A 74 -32.83 -18.19 -1.52
N GLU A 75 -34.12 -18.53 -1.45
CA GLU A 75 -35.13 -17.75 -0.72
C GLU A 75 -34.76 -17.58 0.76
N HIS A 76 -34.11 -18.58 1.33
CA HIS A 76 -33.63 -18.54 2.71
C HIS A 76 -32.58 -17.42 2.90
N PHE A 77 -31.62 -17.28 1.97
CA PHE A 77 -30.66 -16.20 2.01
C PHE A 77 -31.35 -14.83 2.01
N TRP A 78 -32.29 -14.61 1.11
CA TRP A 78 -33.00 -13.32 1.01
C TRP A 78 -33.84 -13.02 2.25
N LYS A 79 -34.42 -14.04 2.88
CA LYS A 79 -35.14 -13.88 4.14
C LYS A 79 -34.21 -13.51 5.29
N GLU A 80 -33.13 -14.25 5.46
CA GLU A 80 -32.17 -14.04 6.56
C GLU A 80 -31.40 -12.71 6.41
N SER A 81 -31.08 -12.29 5.19
CA SER A 81 -30.45 -10.98 4.94
C SER A 81 -31.32 -9.81 5.40
N LYS A 82 -32.62 -9.89 5.25
CA LYS A 82 -33.57 -8.88 5.74
C LYS A 82 -33.61 -8.83 7.27
N GLU A 83 -33.68 -9.97 7.91
CA GLU A 83 -33.67 -10.04 9.36
C GLU A 83 -32.33 -9.62 9.95
N HIS A 84 -31.21 -9.97 9.29
CA HIS A 84 -29.89 -9.49 9.63
C HIS A 84 -29.82 -7.96 9.56
N LEU A 85 -30.25 -7.36 8.45
CA LEU A 85 -30.24 -5.92 8.26
C LEU A 85 -31.08 -5.18 9.33
N LYS A 86 -32.27 -5.68 9.62
CA LYS A 86 -33.12 -5.15 10.68
C LYS A 86 -32.41 -5.12 12.03
N ARG A 87 -31.83 -6.25 12.46
CA ARG A 87 -31.09 -6.36 13.73
C ARG A 87 -29.88 -5.45 13.76
N PHE A 88 -29.18 -5.37 12.64
CA PHE A 88 -28.00 -4.53 12.45
C PHE A 88 -28.32 -3.04 12.65
N VAL A 89 -29.34 -2.53 11.95
CA VAL A 89 -29.77 -1.13 12.09
C VAL A 89 -30.25 -0.84 13.52
N LEU A 90 -31.10 -1.69 14.08
CA LEU A 90 -31.60 -1.53 15.45
C LEU A 90 -30.48 -1.53 16.51
N ARG A 91 -29.44 -2.34 16.29
CA ARG A 91 -28.30 -2.42 17.21
C ARG A 91 -27.48 -1.13 17.22
N ASP A 92 -27.22 -0.56 16.03
CA ASP A 92 -26.16 0.43 15.83
C ASP A 92 -26.66 1.86 15.60
N ARG A 93 -27.96 2.07 15.36
CA ARG A 93 -28.52 3.38 15.03
C ARG A 93 -28.31 4.50 16.06
N ASN A 94 -27.95 4.16 17.29
CA ASN A 94 -27.73 5.14 18.34
C ASN A 94 -26.25 5.57 18.45
N HIS A 95 -25.33 5.02 17.63
CA HIS A 95 -23.96 5.46 17.58
C HIS A 95 -23.82 6.73 16.74
N ALA A 96 -23.21 7.77 17.31
CA ALA A 96 -23.01 9.05 16.62
C ALA A 96 -22.02 8.92 15.45
N SER A 97 -21.08 7.98 15.53
CA SER A 97 -20.11 7.68 14.48
C SER A 97 -20.75 7.11 13.20
N VAL A 98 -21.85 6.38 13.32
CA VAL A 98 -22.54 5.80 12.15
C VAL A 98 -23.19 6.92 11.35
N PHE A 99 -22.64 7.25 10.18
CA PHE A 99 -23.18 8.30 9.33
C PHE A 99 -24.06 7.78 8.18
N GLY A 100 -24.00 6.49 7.89
CA GLY A 100 -24.77 5.86 6.83
C GLY A 100 -24.73 4.34 6.89
N TRP A 101 -25.59 3.72 6.10
CA TRP A 101 -25.78 2.27 6.02
C TRP A 101 -25.38 1.75 4.65
N SER A 102 -24.42 0.85 4.57
CA SER A 102 -24.11 0.08 3.38
C SER A 102 -24.80 -1.29 3.50
N ILE A 103 -25.77 -1.54 2.63
CA ILE A 103 -26.70 -2.67 2.78
C ILE A 103 -26.21 -3.96 2.13
N SER A 104 -25.23 -3.88 1.25
CA SER A 104 -24.58 -5.03 0.62
C SER A 104 -23.23 -4.63 0.02
N ASN A 105 -22.40 -5.63 -0.29
CA ASN A 105 -21.14 -5.47 -0.99
C ASN A 105 -21.05 -6.42 -2.18
N GLU A 106 -20.78 -5.89 -3.37
CA GLU A 106 -20.46 -6.61 -4.61
C GLU A 106 -21.39 -7.77 -5.02
N ASN A 107 -22.64 -7.77 -4.56
CA ASN A 107 -23.57 -8.82 -4.95
C ASN A 107 -23.82 -8.83 -6.45
N LYS A 108 -24.03 -7.66 -7.07
CA LYS A 108 -24.29 -7.56 -8.51
C LYS A 108 -23.09 -7.99 -9.36
N PRO A 109 -21.86 -7.49 -9.14
CA PRO A 109 -20.68 -7.99 -9.84
C PRO A 109 -20.49 -9.50 -9.68
N VAL A 110 -20.69 -10.03 -8.50
CA VAL A 110 -20.58 -11.48 -8.24
C VAL A 110 -21.63 -12.27 -9.02
N ILE A 111 -22.88 -11.82 -9.05
CA ILE A 111 -23.94 -12.42 -9.87
C ILE A 111 -23.52 -12.46 -11.36
N LEU A 112 -23.00 -11.34 -11.87
CA LEU A 112 -22.70 -11.21 -13.31
C LEU A 112 -21.40 -11.92 -13.70
N HIS A 113 -20.34 -11.76 -12.91
CA HIS A 113 -18.98 -12.11 -13.35
C HIS A 113 -18.42 -13.37 -12.67
N VAL A 114 -18.91 -13.73 -11.49
CA VAL A 114 -18.48 -14.96 -10.79
C VAL A 114 -19.42 -16.10 -11.06
N TYR A 115 -20.71 -15.90 -10.81
CA TYR A 115 -21.71 -16.95 -11.04
C TYR A 115 -22.20 -17.02 -12.49
N ASN A 116 -22.04 -15.94 -13.26
CA ASN A 116 -22.57 -15.80 -14.62
C ASN A 116 -24.06 -16.12 -14.71
N ARG A 117 -24.83 -15.53 -13.78
CA ARG A 117 -26.27 -15.79 -13.62
C ARG A 117 -27.10 -14.50 -13.65
N PRO A 118 -27.13 -13.78 -14.78
CA PRO A 118 -27.82 -12.49 -14.90
C PRO A 118 -29.32 -12.57 -14.59
N GLU A 119 -29.92 -13.75 -14.67
CA GLU A 119 -31.32 -13.98 -14.29
C GLU A 119 -31.62 -13.72 -12.80
N LEU A 120 -30.59 -13.63 -11.94
CA LEU A 120 -30.73 -13.28 -10.52
C LEU A 120 -30.79 -11.75 -10.28
N ILE A 121 -30.49 -10.92 -11.27
CA ILE A 121 -30.50 -9.47 -11.12
C ILE A 121 -31.86 -8.91 -10.67
N PRO A 122 -33.02 -9.37 -11.22
CA PRO A 122 -34.31 -8.90 -10.72
C PRO A 122 -34.53 -9.19 -9.24
N ALA A 123 -34.07 -10.33 -8.73
CA ALA A 123 -34.13 -10.68 -7.31
C ALA A 123 -33.26 -9.75 -6.46
N GLN A 124 -32.06 -9.43 -6.93
CA GLN A 124 -31.17 -8.47 -6.27
C GLN A 124 -31.78 -7.07 -6.24
N GLN A 125 -32.37 -6.60 -7.32
CA GLN A 125 -33.05 -5.29 -7.39
C GLN A 125 -34.22 -5.22 -6.39
N LYS A 126 -35.05 -6.25 -6.35
CA LYS A 126 -36.12 -6.36 -5.36
C LYS A 126 -35.58 -6.37 -3.93
N ALA A 127 -34.45 -7.05 -3.68
CA ALA A 127 -33.82 -7.06 -2.38
C ALA A 127 -33.34 -5.66 -1.97
N TRP A 128 -32.74 -4.86 -2.87
CA TRP A 128 -32.36 -3.49 -2.58
C TRP A 128 -33.56 -2.62 -2.17
N GLU A 129 -34.70 -2.77 -2.84
CA GLU A 129 -35.92 -2.04 -2.47
C GLU A 129 -36.43 -2.45 -1.07
N GLU A 130 -36.49 -3.74 -0.78
CA GLU A 130 -36.91 -4.25 0.52
C GLU A 130 -35.94 -3.85 1.63
N TRP A 131 -34.64 -3.90 1.37
CA TRP A 131 -33.60 -3.48 2.33
C TRP A 131 -33.62 -1.96 2.58
N ARG A 132 -33.83 -1.15 1.54
CA ARG A 132 -34.10 0.29 1.69
C ARG A 132 -35.22 0.56 2.65
N ASP A 133 -36.34 -0.14 2.47
CA ASP A 133 -37.54 0.07 3.28
C ASP A 133 -37.31 -0.35 4.74
N ILE A 134 -36.53 -1.40 4.99
CA ILE A 134 -36.10 -1.78 6.32
C ILE A 134 -35.23 -0.68 6.98
N VAL A 135 -34.23 -0.18 6.25
CA VAL A 135 -33.40 0.93 6.78
C VAL A 135 -34.25 2.14 7.11
N ARG A 136 -35.11 2.58 6.20
CA ARG A 136 -35.98 3.74 6.40
C ARG A 136 -36.97 3.56 7.54
N LEU A 137 -37.44 2.37 7.77
CA LEU A 137 -38.36 2.07 8.88
C LEU A 137 -37.67 2.21 10.23
N TYR A 138 -36.43 1.74 10.36
CA TYR A 138 -35.73 1.65 11.65
C TYR A 138 -34.76 2.79 11.90
N ASP A 139 -34.26 3.46 10.83
CA ASP A 139 -33.47 4.69 10.89
C ASP A 139 -33.73 5.59 9.67
N PRO A 140 -34.77 6.45 9.72
CA PRO A 140 -35.07 7.38 8.64
C PRO A 140 -34.10 8.57 8.57
N THR A 141 -33.17 8.69 9.50
CA THR A 141 -32.33 9.88 9.65
C THR A 141 -31.01 9.81 8.88
N ARG A 142 -30.54 8.60 8.55
CA ARG A 142 -29.26 8.38 7.88
C ARG A 142 -29.42 7.92 6.44
N PRO A 143 -28.50 8.30 5.55
CA PRO A 143 -28.47 7.81 4.19
C PRO A 143 -28.16 6.31 4.17
N TRP A 144 -28.58 5.67 3.11
CA TRP A 144 -28.23 4.29 2.81
C TRP A 144 -27.62 4.21 1.41
N ILE A 145 -26.74 3.26 1.21
CA ILE A 145 -26.10 2.93 -0.06
C ILE A 145 -26.03 1.41 -0.23
N SER A 146 -25.64 0.98 -1.41
CA SER A 146 -25.06 -0.35 -1.62
C SER A 146 -23.66 -0.19 -2.15
N SER A 147 -22.71 -0.96 -1.64
CA SER A 147 -21.34 -1.04 -2.14
C SER A 147 -21.22 -2.12 -3.24
N ASP A 148 -22.18 -2.13 -4.15
CA ASP A 148 -22.22 -3.11 -5.25
C ASP A 148 -21.32 -2.78 -6.44
N GLY A 149 -20.79 -1.54 -6.50
CA GLY A 149 -19.56 -1.27 -7.21
C GLY A 149 -19.64 -0.88 -8.68
N GLU A 150 -20.80 -0.64 -9.31
CA GLU A 150 -20.78 -0.35 -10.76
C GLU A 150 -21.71 0.78 -11.21
N ASP A 151 -22.97 0.77 -10.80
CA ASP A 151 -23.99 1.70 -11.26
C ASP A 151 -25.01 2.07 -10.17
N ASP A 152 -26.15 2.59 -10.56
CA ASP A 152 -27.23 2.98 -9.64
C ASP A 152 -28.36 1.94 -9.54
N GLY A 153 -28.13 0.70 -9.99
CA GLY A 153 -29.11 -0.36 -9.91
C GLY A 153 -30.42 -0.06 -10.65
N ASN A 154 -30.35 0.51 -11.85
CA ASN A 154 -31.51 1.01 -12.61
C ASN A 154 -32.34 2.04 -11.84
N GLY A 155 -31.68 2.96 -11.16
CA GLY A 155 -32.33 4.04 -10.44
C GLY A 155 -32.72 3.74 -9.00
N ILE A 156 -32.55 2.51 -8.51
CA ILE A 156 -32.93 2.11 -7.16
C ILE A 156 -31.97 2.69 -6.12
N LEU A 157 -30.65 2.65 -6.41
CA LEU A 157 -29.61 3.10 -5.49
C LEU A 157 -29.50 4.63 -5.49
N PRO A 158 -29.44 5.26 -4.32
CA PRO A 158 -29.41 6.73 -4.21
C PRO A 158 -28.02 7.32 -4.51
N VAL A 159 -26.97 6.53 -4.47
CA VAL A 159 -25.57 6.90 -4.69
C VAL A 159 -24.96 5.91 -5.65
N THR A 160 -24.20 6.39 -6.62
CA THR A 160 -23.38 5.53 -7.48
C THR A 160 -22.09 5.23 -6.80
N VAL A 161 -21.82 3.96 -6.53
CA VAL A 161 -20.61 3.49 -5.85
C VAL A 161 -19.75 2.70 -6.83
N GLY A 162 -18.57 3.23 -7.15
CA GLY A 162 -17.61 2.54 -8.00
C GLY A 162 -16.60 1.71 -7.21
N HIS A 163 -16.12 0.63 -7.81
CA HIS A 163 -14.98 -0.14 -7.32
C HIS A 163 -13.90 -0.21 -8.40
N TYR A 164 -12.65 0.00 -8.04
CA TYR A 164 -11.45 -0.17 -8.88
C TYR A 164 -11.43 0.57 -10.23
N GLY A 165 -12.21 1.61 -10.39
CA GLY A 165 -12.35 2.32 -11.66
C GLY A 165 -11.23 3.31 -11.94
N ASP A 166 -10.92 3.45 -13.22
CA ASP A 166 -10.05 4.51 -13.75
C ASP A 166 -10.80 5.85 -13.94
N THR A 167 -10.13 6.84 -14.51
CA THR A 167 -10.72 8.15 -14.78
C THR A 167 -11.93 8.09 -15.72
N ASN A 168 -11.98 7.16 -16.66
CA ASN A 168 -13.12 7.02 -17.58
C ASN A 168 -14.32 6.42 -16.86
N SER A 169 -14.08 5.40 -16.02
CA SER A 169 -15.10 4.84 -15.13
C SER A 169 -15.71 5.91 -14.24
N MET A 170 -14.88 6.78 -13.62
CA MET A 170 -15.36 7.89 -12.80
C MET A 170 -16.25 8.87 -13.58
N LYS A 171 -15.88 9.20 -14.83
CA LYS A 171 -16.72 10.05 -15.70
C LYS A 171 -18.07 9.40 -16.00
N ASN A 172 -18.09 8.09 -16.22
CA ASN A 172 -19.32 7.35 -16.44
C ASN A 172 -20.22 7.40 -15.19
N TRP A 173 -19.66 7.18 -13.99
CA TRP A 173 -20.43 7.29 -12.74
C TRP A 173 -20.98 8.69 -12.50
N ILE A 174 -20.19 9.73 -12.77
CA ILE A 174 -20.62 11.13 -12.71
C ILE A 174 -21.78 11.40 -13.66
N SER A 175 -21.76 10.83 -14.87
CA SER A 175 -22.78 11.04 -15.90
C SER A 175 -24.18 10.52 -15.52
N ILE A 176 -24.27 9.63 -14.53
CA ILE A 176 -25.54 9.16 -13.97
C ILE A 176 -26.30 10.28 -13.25
N GLY A 177 -25.60 11.35 -12.82
CA GLY A 177 -26.23 12.53 -12.24
C GLY A 177 -26.66 12.38 -10.79
N LYS A 178 -26.16 11.35 -10.09
CA LYS A 178 -26.36 11.13 -8.65
C LYS A 178 -25.10 11.45 -7.87
N PRO A 179 -25.17 11.63 -6.54
CA PRO A 179 -23.97 11.57 -5.71
C PRO A 179 -23.20 10.28 -6.02
N TRP A 180 -21.89 10.38 -6.10
CA TRP A 180 -21.05 9.24 -6.39
C TRP A 180 -19.86 9.15 -5.43
N GLY A 181 -19.32 7.97 -5.28
CA GLY A 181 -18.17 7.72 -4.43
C GLY A 181 -17.48 6.42 -4.82
N ILE A 182 -16.37 6.17 -4.15
CA ILE A 182 -15.56 4.97 -4.36
C ILE A 182 -15.64 4.10 -3.12
N GLY A 183 -16.20 2.91 -3.29
CA GLY A 183 -16.29 1.89 -2.25
C GLY A 183 -14.98 1.15 -2.04
N GLU A 184 -14.24 0.91 -3.12
CA GLU A 184 -12.92 0.28 -3.10
C GLU A 184 -12.07 0.81 -4.23
N HIS A 185 -10.81 1.10 -3.95
CA HIS A 185 -9.84 1.41 -4.98
C HIS A 185 -8.43 0.95 -4.62
N SER A 186 -7.49 1.23 -5.52
CA SER A 186 -6.15 0.68 -5.59
C SER A 186 -6.16 -0.71 -6.27
N MET A 187 -5.01 -1.34 -6.36
CA MET A 187 -4.94 -2.68 -6.94
C MET A 187 -5.70 -3.68 -6.06
N ALA A 188 -6.63 -4.40 -6.65
CA ALA A 188 -7.58 -5.24 -5.92
C ALA A 188 -6.93 -6.35 -5.09
N TYR A 189 -5.77 -6.85 -5.55
CA TYR A 189 -5.09 -7.97 -4.92
C TYR A 189 -3.58 -7.72 -4.83
N TYR A 190 -2.78 -8.72 -5.14
CA TYR A 190 -1.33 -8.66 -5.04
C TYR A 190 -0.71 -8.02 -6.27
N GLY A 191 0.14 -7.03 -6.07
CA GLY A 191 0.95 -6.47 -7.12
C GLY A 191 2.16 -7.36 -7.41
N THR A 192 2.25 -7.90 -8.64
CA THR A 192 3.52 -8.42 -9.12
C THR A 192 4.41 -7.27 -9.60
N PRO A 193 5.75 -7.46 -9.69
CA PRO A 193 6.62 -6.42 -10.24
C PRO A 193 6.17 -5.90 -11.59
N GLU A 194 5.72 -6.77 -12.50
CA GLU A 194 5.23 -6.41 -13.82
C GLU A 194 3.99 -5.52 -13.77
N GLN A 195 3.07 -5.84 -12.87
CA GLN A 195 1.84 -5.06 -12.71
C GLN A 195 2.11 -3.68 -12.11
N VAL A 196 3.06 -3.61 -11.19
CA VAL A 196 3.36 -2.38 -10.43
C VAL A 196 4.32 -1.47 -11.17
N SER A 197 5.21 -2.01 -12.00
CA SER A 197 6.21 -1.24 -12.74
C SER A 197 5.64 -0.11 -13.62
N LYS A 198 4.40 -0.23 -14.03
CA LYS A 198 3.69 0.86 -14.74
C LYS A 198 3.55 2.14 -13.90
N TYR A 199 3.67 2.06 -12.58
CA TYR A 199 3.55 3.21 -11.67
C TYR A 199 4.90 3.78 -11.23
N ASN A 200 5.95 2.95 -11.13
CA ASN A 200 7.26 3.39 -10.62
C ASN A 200 8.47 2.75 -11.31
N GLY A 201 8.27 2.15 -12.49
CA GLY A 201 9.34 1.61 -13.32
C GLY A 201 10.09 0.44 -12.68
N GLU A 202 11.40 0.46 -12.83
CA GLU A 202 12.28 -0.64 -12.39
C GLU A 202 12.29 -0.85 -10.87
N ARG A 203 11.97 0.17 -10.08
CA ARG A 203 11.88 0.03 -8.62
C ARG A 203 10.93 -1.07 -8.16
N ALA A 204 9.91 -1.39 -8.95
CA ALA A 204 9.02 -2.51 -8.67
C ALA A 204 9.73 -3.86 -8.62
N TYR A 205 10.87 -3.99 -9.30
CA TYR A 205 11.67 -5.22 -9.34
C TYR A 205 12.78 -5.26 -8.29
N GLU A 206 13.09 -4.13 -7.66
CA GLU A 206 14.22 -4.04 -6.74
C GLU A 206 13.90 -4.66 -5.37
N SER A 207 12.69 -4.42 -4.86
CA SER A 207 12.31 -4.85 -3.51
C SER A 207 10.81 -4.90 -3.31
N GLN A 208 10.39 -5.50 -2.19
CA GLN A 208 9.02 -5.44 -1.70
C GLN A 208 8.59 -3.97 -1.47
N GLU A 209 9.45 -3.18 -0.86
CA GLU A 209 9.17 -1.77 -0.60
C GLU A 209 9.00 -0.98 -1.90
N GLY A 210 9.84 -1.21 -2.91
CA GLY A 210 9.68 -0.60 -4.23
C GLY A 210 8.33 -0.92 -4.88
N ARG A 211 7.82 -2.13 -4.71
CA ARG A 211 6.45 -2.47 -5.16
C ARG A 211 5.38 -1.71 -4.37
N MET A 212 5.54 -1.62 -3.05
CA MET A 212 4.61 -0.86 -2.21
C MET A 212 4.62 0.64 -2.53
N GLU A 213 5.77 1.21 -2.90
CA GLU A 213 5.88 2.59 -3.41
C GLU A 213 5.08 2.79 -4.70
N GLY A 214 5.13 1.84 -5.62
CA GLY A 214 4.33 1.89 -6.86
C GLY A 214 2.83 1.87 -6.59
N LEU A 215 2.38 0.98 -5.71
CA LEU A 215 0.98 0.93 -5.27
C LEU A 215 0.56 2.21 -4.54
N ALA A 216 1.45 2.79 -3.75
CA ALA A 216 1.22 4.06 -3.07
C ALA A 216 1.06 5.22 -4.06
N ASN A 217 1.87 5.25 -5.13
CA ASN A 217 1.77 6.24 -6.19
C ASN A 217 0.44 6.14 -6.94
N GLU A 218 -0.01 4.94 -7.27
CA GLU A 218 -1.34 4.70 -7.83
C GLU A 218 -2.44 5.25 -6.93
N CYS A 219 -2.42 4.84 -5.66
CA CYS A 219 -3.41 5.21 -4.67
C CYS A 219 -3.49 6.73 -4.48
N TYR A 220 -2.35 7.40 -4.37
CA TYR A 220 -2.29 8.85 -4.28
C TYR A 220 -2.96 9.54 -5.48
N ASN A 221 -2.61 9.12 -6.70
CA ASN A 221 -3.13 9.71 -7.92
C ASN A 221 -4.63 9.48 -8.06
N LEU A 222 -5.13 8.31 -7.68
CA LEU A 222 -6.55 7.98 -7.69
C LEU A 222 -7.33 8.87 -6.72
N ILE A 223 -6.90 9.03 -5.48
CA ILE A 223 -7.58 9.87 -4.49
C ILE A 223 -7.55 11.33 -4.91
N ALA A 224 -6.40 11.84 -5.36
CA ALA A 224 -6.30 13.22 -5.83
C ALA A 224 -7.26 13.49 -6.99
N ASN A 225 -7.41 12.54 -7.91
CA ASN A 225 -8.35 12.64 -9.03
C ASN A 225 -9.81 12.56 -8.56
N GLN A 226 -10.13 11.64 -7.66
CA GLN A 226 -11.48 11.50 -7.08
C GLN A 226 -11.91 12.78 -6.38
N ARG A 227 -11.03 13.39 -5.59
CA ARG A 227 -11.29 14.67 -4.93
C ARG A 227 -11.54 15.79 -5.95
N ARG A 228 -10.71 15.88 -6.99
CA ARG A 228 -10.86 16.89 -8.05
C ARG A 228 -12.17 16.73 -8.81
N LEU A 229 -12.63 15.51 -9.00
CA LEU A 229 -13.89 15.19 -9.66
C LEU A 229 -15.11 15.24 -8.73
N GLY A 230 -14.93 15.58 -7.45
CA GLY A 230 -16.04 15.81 -6.51
C GLY A 230 -16.67 14.54 -5.95
N ALA A 231 -15.89 13.47 -5.74
CA ALA A 231 -16.38 12.27 -5.06
C ALA A 231 -16.91 12.62 -3.66
N SER A 232 -18.08 12.13 -3.30
CA SER A 232 -18.69 12.33 -1.99
C SER A 232 -17.94 11.58 -0.88
N TYR A 233 -17.33 10.45 -1.22
CA TYR A 233 -16.43 9.69 -0.37
C TYR A 233 -15.48 8.85 -1.21
N SER A 234 -14.35 8.48 -0.61
CA SER A 234 -13.35 7.59 -1.21
C SER A 234 -12.87 6.62 -0.17
N THR A 235 -12.92 5.35 -0.48
CA THR A 235 -12.41 4.28 0.38
C THR A 235 -11.31 3.51 -0.32
N VAL A 236 -10.20 3.32 0.38
CA VAL A 236 -9.03 2.59 -0.11
C VAL A 236 -9.09 1.16 0.39
N PHE A 237 -8.96 0.22 -0.49
CA PHE A 237 -8.73 -1.19 -0.17
C PHE A 237 -7.21 -1.45 -0.18
N ASN A 238 -6.53 -1.72 0.96
CA ASN A 238 -7.15 -1.65 2.27
C ASN A 238 -6.14 -1.12 3.30
N MET A 239 -6.54 -1.06 4.54
CA MET A 239 -5.73 -0.47 5.60
C MET A 239 -4.64 -1.42 6.11
N ALA A 240 -4.98 -2.68 6.31
CA ALA A 240 -4.06 -3.74 6.73
C ALA A 240 -4.34 -5.01 5.94
N TRP A 241 -3.29 -5.74 5.59
CA TRP A 241 -3.43 -6.93 4.79
C TRP A 241 -4.01 -8.11 5.59
N TYR A 242 -4.46 -9.13 4.89
CA TYR A 242 -5.20 -10.29 5.43
C TYR A 242 -4.42 -11.20 6.41
N ALA A 243 -3.32 -10.75 7.00
CA ALA A 243 -2.48 -11.54 7.90
C ALA A 243 -1.97 -12.86 7.28
N LEU A 244 -1.78 -12.86 5.97
CA LEU A 244 -1.30 -14.03 5.25
C LEU A 244 0.23 -14.13 5.39
N LYS A 245 0.72 -15.34 5.55
CA LYS A 245 2.16 -15.59 5.51
C LYS A 245 2.72 -15.28 4.13
N PRO A 246 3.87 -14.61 4.03
CA PRO A 246 4.63 -14.56 2.79
C PRO A 246 4.99 -15.97 2.33
N LEU A 247 4.92 -16.22 1.03
CA LEU A 247 5.35 -17.49 0.48
C LEU A 247 6.89 -17.56 0.42
N PRO A 248 7.48 -18.74 0.65
CA PRO A 248 8.90 -18.94 0.39
C PRO A 248 9.25 -18.64 -1.07
N LEU A 249 10.40 -18.02 -1.29
CA LEU A 249 10.88 -17.73 -2.63
C LEU A 249 10.98 -19.01 -3.46
N GLY A 250 10.46 -18.97 -4.68
CA GLY A 250 10.49 -20.09 -5.61
C GLY A 250 9.42 -21.16 -5.35
N LYS A 251 8.54 -20.99 -4.37
CA LYS A 251 7.43 -21.93 -4.18
C LYS A 251 6.41 -21.80 -5.28
N LYS A 252 6.08 -22.90 -5.93
CA LYS A 252 5.15 -22.95 -7.04
C LYS A 252 3.72 -23.10 -6.56
N ASP A 253 2.82 -22.32 -7.14
CA ASP A 253 1.40 -22.59 -7.10
C ASP A 253 1.04 -23.59 -8.20
N CYS A 254 0.45 -24.70 -7.84
CA CYS A 254 0.07 -25.75 -8.76
C CYS A 254 -1.40 -25.69 -9.16
N SER A 255 -2.18 -24.75 -8.64
CA SER A 255 -3.58 -24.57 -8.94
C SER A 255 -3.81 -23.52 -10.03
N THR A 256 -4.88 -23.69 -10.78
CA THR A 256 -5.35 -22.68 -11.73
C THR A 256 -6.23 -21.60 -11.08
N ALA A 257 -6.65 -21.85 -9.87
CA ALA A 257 -7.42 -20.92 -9.05
C ALA A 257 -6.66 -20.59 -7.77
N PRO A 258 -6.92 -19.45 -7.13
CA PRO A 258 -6.35 -19.15 -5.84
C PRO A 258 -6.72 -20.23 -4.83
N SER A 259 -5.74 -20.68 -4.06
CA SER A 259 -5.93 -21.58 -2.94
C SER A 259 -5.42 -20.92 -1.67
N VAL A 260 -6.03 -21.27 -0.55
CA VAL A 260 -5.65 -20.78 0.77
C VAL A 260 -5.26 -21.94 1.65
N ASN A 261 -4.09 -21.86 2.26
CA ASN A 261 -3.64 -22.81 3.27
C ASN A 261 -2.85 -22.08 4.36
N GLU A 262 -2.18 -22.79 5.25
CA GLU A 262 -1.37 -22.22 6.34
C GLU A 262 -0.22 -21.33 5.84
N ASP A 263 0.25 -21.50 4.60
CA ASP A 263 1.32 -20.72 4.00
C ASP A 263 0.84 -19.43 3.29
N GLY A 264 -0.46 -19.27 3.05
CA GLY A 264 -1.04 -18.08 2.44
C GLY A 264 -1.97 -18.35 1.26
N ILE A 265 -2.12 -17.36 0.39
CA ILE A 265 -2.90 -17.45 -0.86
C ILE A 265 -1.95 -17.63 -2.03
N PHE A 266 -2.30 -18.54 -2.92
CA PHE A 266 -1.51 -18.90 -4.09
C PHE A 266 -2.29 -18.58 -5.37
N PHE A 267 -1.68 -17.81 -6.27
CA PHE A 267 -2.24 -17.49 -7.57
C PHE A 267 -1.49 -18.19 -8.70
N SER A 268 -2.19 -18.44 -9.80
CA SER A 268 -1.65 -19.22 -10.93
C SER A 268 -0.48 -18.55 -11.64
N GLU A 269 -0.35 -17.23 -11.59
CA GLU A 269 0.79 -16.48 -12.13
C GLU A 269 2.07 -16.62 -11.32
N TYR A 270 1.96 -17.17 -10.13
CA TYR A 270 3.10 -17.45 -9.28
C TYR A 270 3.94 -18.61 -9.85
N ARG A 271 5.21 -18.36 -10.14
CA ARG A 271 6.08 -19.33 -10.79
C ARG A 271 7.37 -19.55 -10.02
N GLU A 272 7.69 -20.82 -9.79
CA GLU A 272 8.90 -21.22 -9.09
C GLU A 272 10.17 -20.87 -9.88
N GLY A 273 11.14 -20.26 -9.21
CA GLY A 273 12.47 -20.00 -9.75
C GLY A 273 12.54 -18.95 -10.86
N ILE A 274 11.44 -18.24 -11.15
CA ILE A 274 11.45 -17.16 -12.13
C ILE A 274 11.76 -15.84 -11.42
N PRO A 275 12.88 -15.18 -11.76
CA PRO A 275 13.17 -13.85 -11.23
C PRO A 275 12.07 -12.85 -11.55
N GLY A 276 11.71 -12.01 -10.57
CA GLY A 276 10.66 -11.00 -10.72
C GLY A 276 9.25 -11.51 -10.44
N VAL A 277 8.99 -12.82 -10.50
CA VAL A 277 7.74 -13.41 -10.02
C VAL A 277 7.91 -13.70 -8.53
N GLN A 278 7.30 -12.90 -7.71
CA GLN A 278 7.56 -12.93 -6.27
C GLN A 278 6.61 -13.85 -5.54
N PRO A 279 7.13 -14.66 -4.64
CA PRO A 279 6.32 -15.38 -3.68
C PRO A 279 5.75 -14.46 -2.59
N GLU A 280 6.50 -13.42 -2.22
CA GLU A 280 5.98 -12.42 -1.32
C GLU A 280 4.98 -11.56 -2.08
N ARG A 281 3.75 -11.76 -1.74
CA ARG A 281 2.65 -11.02 -2.33
C ARG A 281 2.54 -9.70 -1.63
N VAL A 282 2.75 -8.63 -2.37
CA VAL A 282 2.62 -7.27 -1.87
C VAL A 282 1.23 -6.77 -2.17
N GLY A 283 0.47 -6.57 -1.11
CA GLY A 283 -0.88 -6.02 -1.21
C GLY A 283 -0.92 -4.50 -1.08
N PRO A 284 -2.01 -3.87 -1.54
CA PRO A 284 -2.20 -2.43 -1.46
C PRO A 284 -2.66 -2.01 -0.05
N TYR A 285 -1.82 -2.23 0.95
CA TYR A 285 -2.14 -1.89 2.34
C TYR A 285 -1.23 -0.78 2.88
N SER A 286 -1.75 -0.01 3.82
CA SER A 286 -1.07 1.15 4.38
C SER A 286 -0.29 0.86 5.65
N THR A 287 -0.69 -0.15 6.41
CA THR A 287 -0.14 -0.45 7.74
C THR A 287 -0.02 -1.94 7.99
N THR A 288 0.91 -2.30 8.86
CA THR A 288 0.92 -3.58 9.56
C THR A 288 0.73 -3.30 11.05
N PHE A 289 -0.32 -3.86 11.63
CA PHE A 289 -0.61 -3.68 13.05
C PHE A 289 0.17 -4.68 13.90
N ASN A 290 0.61 -4.19 15.07
CA ASN A 290 1.08 -5.04 16.14
C ASN A 290 -0.11 -5.41 17.05
N PRO A 291 -0.74 -6.57 16.86
CA PRO A 291 -1.86 -6.99 17.70
C PRO A 291 -1.39 -7.46 19.08
N GLY A 292 -0.08 -7.67 19.23
CA GLY A 292 0.53 -8.24 20.43
C GLY A 292 0.63 -7.26 21.59
N TYR A 293 1.23 -7.79 22.64
CA TYR A 293 1.42 -7.08 23.91
C TYR A 293 2.88 -6.69 24.14
N ASP A 294 3.71 -6.78 23.09
CA ASP A 294 5.10 -6.38 23.18
C ASP A 294 5.21 -4.84 23.21
N PRO A 295 5.55 -4.24 24.36
CA PRO A 295 5.63 -2.80 24.50
C PRO A 295 6.84 -2.19 23.76
N THR A 296 7.76 -3.00 23.28
CA THR A 296 8.92 -2.53 22.51
C THR A 296 8.62 -2.32 21.04
N LEU A 297 7.51 -2.89 20.54
CA LEU A 297 7.06 -2.71 19.17
C LEU A 297 6.10 -1.53 19.06
N PRO A 298 6.15 -0.79 17.94
CA PRO A 298 5.18 0.26 17.68
C PRO A 298 3.77 -0.33 17.55
N LEU A 299 2.77 0.50 17.75
CA LEU A 299 1.37 0.10 17.63
C LEU A 299 1.03 -0.44 16.24
N TYR A 300 1.61 0.18 15.23
CA TYR A 300 1.58 -0.23 13.84
C TYR A 300 2.84 0.24 13.12
N GLN A 301 3.17 -0.44 12.04
CA GLN A 301 4.20 -0.03 11.09
C GLN A 301 3.53 0.68 9.91
N GLU A 302 4.08 1.82 9.52
CA GLU A 302 3.67 2.56 8.33
C GLU A 302 4.38 2.00 7.09
N TRP A 303 3.63 1.86 5.99
CA TRP A 303 4.16 1.53 4.68
C TRP A 303 4.05 2.73 3.74
N PRO A 304 4.67 2.72 2.55
CA PRO A 304 4.62 3.85 1.61
C PRO A 304 3.22 4.38 1.34
N MET A 305 2.21 3.52 1.26
CA MET A 305 0.82 3.93 1.08
C MET A 305 0.27 4.78 2.24
N TYR A 306 0.78 4.61 3.46
CA TYR A 306 0.37 5.42 4.59
C TYR A 306 0.71 6.91 4.39
N SER A 307 1.93 7.21 3.93
CA SER A 307 2.35 8.58 3.63
C SER A 307 1.62 9.17 2.43
N ALA A 308 1.37 8.35 1.40
CA ALA A 308 0.58 8.73 0.23
C ALA A 308 -0.85 9.12 0.62
N LEU A 309 -1.51 8.33 1.46
CA LEU A 309 -2.84 8.62 1.99
C LEU A 309 -2.86 9.87 2.85
N ARG A 310 -1.88 10.04 3.73
CA ARG A 310 -1.73 11.26 4.55
C ARG A 310 -1.68 12.51 3.69
N ALA A 311 -0.89 12.49 2.62
CA ALA A 311 -0.78 13.59 1.68
C ALA A 311 -2.05 13.79 0.85
N ALA A 312 -2.61 12.72 0.27
CA ALA A 312 -3.81 12.79 -0.56
C ALA A 312 -5.06 13.28 0.21
N ASN A 313 -5.13 13.00 1.51
CA ASN A 313 -6.21 13.45 2.39
C ASN A 313 -5.96 14.81 3.03
N ALA A 314 -4.77 15.39 2.88
CA ALA A 314 -4.45 16.71 3.44
C ALA A 314 -5.33 17.81 2.83
N PRO A 315 -5.58 18.91 3.58
CA PRO A 315 -6.27 20.08 3.02
C PRO A 315 -5.46 20.72 1.87
N GLY A 316 -6.16 21.28 0.90
CA GLY A 316 -5.54 21.97 -0.24
C GLY A 316 -5.17 21.03 -1.38
N GLU A 317 -4.27 21.50 -2.25
CA GLU A 317 -3.73 20.68 -3.35
C GLU A 317 -2.64 19.76 -2.79
N PRO A 318 -2.88 18.46 -2.76
CA PRO A 318 -1.90 17.54 -2.21
C PRO A 318 -0.70 17.42 -3.14
N THR A 319 0.47 17.31 -2.54
CA THR A 319 1.71 16.96 -3.24
C THR A 319 2.33 15.77 -2.53
N TRP A 320 2.61 14.72 -3.26
CA TRP A 320 3.29 13.54 -2.77
C TRP A 320 4.10 12.88 -3.87
N SER A 321 5.22 12.33 -3.49
CA SER A 321 6.04 11.46 -4.33
C SER A 321 6.67 10.41 -3.42
N PRO A 322 6.81 9.15 -3.84
CA PRO A 322 7.57 8.15 -3.10
C PRO A 322 9.02 8.57 -2.86
N TYR A 323 9.50 9.51 -3.65
CA TYR A 323 10.84 10.11 -3.54
C TYR A 323 10.85 11.46 -2.84
N ALA A 324 9.72 11.92 -2.31
CA ALA A 324 9.55 13.27 -1.75
C ALA A 324 10.15 13.47 -0.36
N VAL A 325 10.89 12.50 0.15
CA VAL A 325 11.78 12.72 1.31
C VAL A 325 12.99 13.56 0.93
N ILE A 326 13.25 13.70 -0.37
CA ILE A 326 14.32 14.58 -0.87
C ILE A 326 13.64 15.82 -1.45
N ASP A 327 13.72 16.95 -0.75
CA ASP A 327 13.40 18.26 -1.30
C ASP A 327 14.01 18.36 -2.71
N LYS A 328 13.24 18.89 -3.67
CA LYS A 328 13.72 19.02 -5.05
C LYS A 328 15.08 19.70 -5.12
N THR A 329 15.33 20.66 -4.23
CA THR A 329 16.62 21.33 -4.08
C THR A 329 17.70 20.36 -3.59
N GLN A 330 17.36 19.48 -2.64
CA GLN A 330 18.28 18.43 -2.17
C GLN A 330 18.50 17.37 -3.24
N TYR A 331 17.46 16.99 -3.98
CA TYR A 331 17.60 16.04 -5.09
C TYR A 331 18.50 16.58 -6.20
N GLU A 332 18.29 17.81 -6.63
CA GLU A 332 19.17 18.44 -7.64
C GLU A 332 20.60 18.64 -7.11
N ALA A 333 20.75 18.94 -5.82
CA ALA A 333 22.07 19.02 -5.19
C ALA A 333 22.75 17.64 -5.14
N ILE A 334 22.02 16.57 -4.78
CA ILE A 334 22.54 15.19 -4.79
C ILE A 334 22.87 14.76 -6.22
N LYS A 335 21.97 15.04 -7.18
CA LYS A 335 22.19 14.73 -8.59
C LYS A 335 23.40 15.46 -9.15
N SER A 336 23.57 16.73 -8.80
CA SER A 336 24.75 17.49 -9.23
C SER A 336 26.02 17.08 -8.48
N ALA A 337 25.93 16.75 -7.20
CA ALA A 337 27.07 16.28 -6.41
C ALA A 337 27.56 14.89 -6.85
N GLY A 338 26.67 14.04 -7.39
CA GLY A 338 27.02 12.70 -7.87
C GLY A 338 27.71 12.67 -9.24
N MET A 339 27.88 13.79 -9.93
CA MET A 339 28.53 13.81 -11.24
C MET A 339 30.05 13.94 -11.08
N ILE A 340 30.82 13.01 -11.66
CA ILE A 340 32.28 13.01 -11.63
C ILE A 340 32.82 14.34 -12.13
N GLU A 341 32.16 14.98 -13.08
CA GLU A 341 32.51 16.29 -13.66
C GLU A 341 32.54 17.45 -12.66
N ASN A 342 31.86 17.30 -11.52
CA ASN A 342 31.84 18.31 -10.47
C ASN A 342 33.05 18.25 -9.54
N TYR A 343 33.89 17.23 -9.67
CA TYR A 343 35.09 17.07 -8.87
C TYR A 343 36.32 17.55 -9.62
N LYS A 344 37.13 18.35 -8.96
CA LYS A 344 38.39 18.81 -9.51
C LYS A 344 39.44 17.70 -9.51
N GLU A 345 39.34 16.80 -8.59
CA GLU A 345 40.28 15.71 -8.37
C GLU A 345 39.51 14.39 -8.15
N VAL A 346 39.86 13.38 -8.91
CA VAL A 346 39.31 12.04 -8.78
C VAL A 346 40.43 11.04 -8.53
N VAL A 347 40.36 10.32 -7.45
CA VAL A 347 41.32 9.28 -7.08
C VAL A 347 40.70 7.92 -7.18
N PHE A 348 41.29 7.02 -7.93
CA PHE A 348 40.90 5.62 -7.97
C PHE A 348 41.81 4.79 -7.06
N ILE A 349 41.18 3.95 -6.22
CA ILE A 349 41.88 2.98 -5.36
C ILE A 349 41.29 1.59 -5.64
N GLY A 350 42.10 0.69 -6.16
CA GLY A 350 41.66 -0.65 -6.51
C GLY A 350 42.59 -1.32 -7.52
N ASN A 351 42.16 -2.43 -8.09
CA ASN A 351 42.88 -3.12 -9.12
C ASN A 351 42.99 -2.30 -10.40
N PRO A 352 44.19 -1.87 -10.83
CA PRO A 352 44.36 -1.01 -12.02
C PRO A 352 43.94 -1.68 -13.33
N THR A 353 43.83 -3.01 -13.36
CA THR A 353 43.34 -3.79 -14.51
C THR A 353 41.94 -4.36 -14.28
N GLY A 354 41.30 -4.00 -13.15
CA GLY A 354 39.97 -4.46 -12.78
C GLY A 354 38.87 -3.87 -13.65
N LYS A 355 37.74 -4.54 -13.64
CA LYS A 355 36.55 -4.17 -14.43
C LYS A 355 36.07 -2.73 -14.16
N ILE A 356 36.15 -2.27 -12.93
CA ILE A 356 35.74 -0.91 -12.54
C ILE A 356 36.65 0.12 -13.20
N LYS A 357 37.95 -0.10 -13.11
CA LYS A 357 38.95 0.80 -13.74
C LYS A 357 38.76 0.88 -15.24
N GLN A 358 38.53 -0.28 -15.89
CA GLN A 358 38.25 -0.33 -17.33
C GLN A 358 36.98 0.43 -17.73
N LEU A 359 35.91 0.31 -16.91
CA LEU A 359 34.69 1.07 -17.17
C LEU A 359 34.88 2.58 -17.03
N LEU A 360 35.60 3.02 -16.01
CA LEU A 360 35.90 4.44 -15.80
C LEU A 360 36.80 5.00 -16.89
N ASP A 361 37.80 4.25 -17.33
CA ASP A 361 38.66 4.62 -18.48
C ASP A 361 37.87 4.74 -19.78
N ALA A 362 36.94 3.81 -20.01
CA ALA A 362 36.07 3.84 -21.20
C ALA A 362 35.11 5.06 -21.19
N GLN A 363 34.79 5.60 -20.02
CA GLN A 363 34.02 6.83 -19.87
C GLN A 363 34.90 8.10 -19.87
N GLY A 364 36.20 7.99 -20.08
CA GLY A 364 37.13 9.13 -20.12
C GLY A 364 37.41 9.76 -18.78
N VAL A 365 37.22 9.07 -17.68
CA VAL A 365 37.51 9.62 -16.33
C VAL A 365 39.01 9.77 -16.15
N VAL A 366 39.42 11.01 -15.82
CA VAL A 366 40.82 11.33 -15.57
C VAL A 366 41.12 11.26 -14.07
N PHE A 367 42.12 10.48 -13.69
CA PHE A 367 42.50 10.28 -12.29
C PHE A 367 43.69 11.16 -11.93
N THR A 368 43.66 11.77 -10.75
CA THR A 368 44.79 12.49 -10.20
C THR A 368 45.76 11.55 -9.49
N SER A 369 47.06 11.83 -9.69
CA SER A 369 48.14 11.14 -8.93
C SER A 369 48.57 11.92 -7.69
N LYS A 370 48.14 13.17 -7.54
CA LYS A 370 48.51 14.05 -6.44
C LYS A 370 47.29 14.84 -5.98
N ILE A 371 46.92 14.67 -4.74
CA ILE A 371 45.81 15.40 -4.11
C ILE A 371 46.30 16.76 -3.69
N THR A 372 45.68 17.82 -4.21
CA THR A 372 46.00 19.21 -3.91
C THR A 372 44.97 19.89 -3.02
N THR A 373 43.71 19.45 -3.13
CA THR A 373 42.63 20.00 -2.30
C THR A 373 41.62 18.90 -1.91
N PRO A 374 41.31 18.74 -0.63
CA PRO A 374 40.27 17.79 -0.22
C PRO A 374 38.83 18.28 -0.55
N VAL A 375 38.68 19.56 -0.80
CA VAL A 375 37.37 20.13 -1.24
C VAL A 375 37.24 19.90 -2.74
N SER A 376 36.18 19.24 -3.17
CA SER A 376 35.99 18.77 -4.55
C SER A 376 36.88 17.57 -4.93
N LEU A 377 37.21 16.71 -3.97
CA LEU A 377 37.93 15.46 -4.16
C LEU A 377 36.92 14.29 -4.08
N LEU A 378 36.95 13.41 -5.09
CA LEU A 378 36.21 12.17 -5.10
C LEU A 378 37.15 10.97 -5.03
N TYR A 379 36.93 10.10 -4.07
CA TYR A 379 37.50 8.75 -4.05
C TYR A 379 36.54 7.78 -4.71
N ILE A 380 37.01 7.02 -5.70
CA ILE A 380 36.33 5.86 -6.27
C ILE A 380 37.12 4.63 -5.87
N ILE A 381 36.51 3.76 -5.07
CA ILE A 381 37.23 2.63 -4.45
C ILE A 381 36.59 1.30 -4.85
N ASP A 382 37.44 0.38 -5.31
CA ASP A 382 37.07 -1.03 -5.42
C ASP A 382 37.02 -1.66 -4.01
N ALA A 383 35.85 -1.61 -3.43
CA ALA A 383 35.63 -2.03 -2.04
C ALA A 383 35.54 -3.54 -1.85
N SER A 384 35.72 -4.33 -2.93
CA SER A 384 35.89 -5.77 -2.82
C SER A 384 37.23 -6.15 -2.17
N GLN A 385 38.16 -5.17 -2.00
CA GLN A 385 39.47 -5.34 -1.41
C GLN A 385 39.63 -4.52 -0.14
N ALA A 386 40.38 -5.07 0.80
CA ALA A 386 40.74 -4.38 2.03
C ALA A 386 41.70 -3.22 1.76
N LEU A 387 41.54 -2.11 2.47
CA LEU A 387 42.45 -0.97 2.42
C LEU A 387 43.55 -1.10 3.49
N SER A 388 44.78 -0.64 3.18
CA SER A 388 45.80 -0.52 4.20
C SER A 388 45.36 0.49 5.29
N ALA A 389 45.87 0.28 6.52
CA ALA A 389 45.58 1.18 7.64
C ALA A 389 45.99 2.63 7.37
N ASN A 390 47.07 2.85 6.64
CA ASN A 390 47.53 4.19 6.24
C ASN A 390 46.57 4.83 5.23
N THR A 391 46.15 4.05 4.24
CA THR A 391 45.16 4.54 3.23
C THR A 391 43.85 4.91 3.90
N ARG A 392 43.32 4.10 4.82
CA ARG A 392 42.12 4.40 5.59
C ARG A 392 42.23 5.73 6.34
N LYS A 393 43.31 5.94 7.06
CA LYS A 393 43.54 7.21 7.79
C LYS A 393 43.61 8.43 6.88
N GLU A 394 44.21 8.27 5.71
CA GLU A 394 44.31 9.34 4.74
C GLU A 394 42.93 9.71 4.16
N ILE A 395 42.16 8.69 3.74
CA ILE A 395 40.78 8.88 3.25
C ILE A 395 39.93 9.54 4.32
N GLN A 396 39.92 9.01 5.54
CA GLN A 396 39.15 9.58 6.65
C GLN A 396 39.47 11.05 6.91
N LYS A 397 40.76 11.41 6.88
CA LYS A 397 41.22 12.80 7.00
C LYS A 397 40.66 13.69 5.90
N HIS A 398 40.51 13.18 4.68
CA HIS A 398 39.98 13.96 3.56
C HIS A 398 38.46 14.04 3.62
N LEU A 399 37.78 12.95 3.98
CA LEU A 399 36.32 12.94 4.21
C LEU A 399 35.89 13.97 5.25
N LEU A 400 36.63 14.09 6.36
CA LEU A 400 36.42 15.10 7.40
C LEU A 400 36.64 16.56 6.89
N LYS A 401 37.25 16.71 5.75
CA LYS A 401 37.51 18.02 5.10
C LYS A 401 36.59 18.28 3.89
N GLY A 402 35.61 17.42 3.65
CA GLY A 402 34.61 17.58 2.61
C GLY A 402 34.93 16.84 1.30
N ALA A 403 35.78 15.81 1.33
CA ALA A 403 35.89 14.87 0.21
C ALA A 403 34.74 13.90 0.19
N ASP A 404 34.39 13.39 -0.99
CA ASP A 404 33.37 12.37 -1.20
C ASP A 404 34.01 10.99 -1.51
N ILE A 405 33.24 9.95 -1.31
CA ILE A 405 33.66 8.57 -1.55
C ILE A 405 32.60 7.77 -2.27
N TRP A 406 32.98 7.06 -3.33
CA TRP A 406 32.18 6.04 -3.98
C TRP A 406 32.80 4.68 -3.71
N LEU A 407 32.04 3.80 -3.06
CA LEU A 407 32.43 2.43 -2.83
C LEU A 407 31.78 1.53 -3.85
N TRP A 408 32.56 0.74 -4.55
CA TRP A 408 32.09 -0.22 -5.54
C TRP A 408 32.46 -1.65 -5.13
N GLY A 409 31.49 -2.58 -5.22
CA GLY A 409 31.75 -3.99 -4.97
C GLY A 409 32.02 -4.32 -3.50
N LEU A 410 31.43 -3.57 -2.56
CA LEU A 410 31.56 -3.87 -1.14
C LEU A 410 31.07 -5.28 -0.83
N VAL A 411 31.85 -6.02 -0.06
CA VAL A 411 31.57 -7.42 0.31
C VAL A 411 31.52 -7.58 1.83
N PRO A 412 30.92 -8.66 2.36
CA PRO A 412 30.86 -8.91 3.81
C PRO A 412 32.19 -8.89 4.52
N GLU A 413 33.24 -9.31 3.83
CA GLU A 413 34.58 -9.41 4.37
C GLU A 413 35.26 -8.06 4.59
N THR A 414 34.86 -7.04 3.83
CA THR A 414 35.48 -5.71 3.86
C THR A 414 34.62 -4.64 4.52
N ILE A 415 33.32 -4.88 4.72
CA ILE A 415 32.36 -3.87 5.20
C ILE A 415 32.76 -3.24 6.53
N ASN A 416 33.29 -4.01 7.47
CA ASN A 416 33.70 -3.49 8.77
C ASN A 416 34.82 -2.47 8.65
N GLU A 417 35.79 -2.71 7.76
CA GLU A 417 36.91 -1.80 7.54
C GLU A 417 36.47 -0.49 6.90
N TYR A 418 35.49 -0.56 5.99
CA TYR A 418 34.93 0.65 5.37
C TYR A 418 34.08 1.42 6.37
N ASN A 419 33.33 0.77 7.24
CA ASN A 419 32.57 1.42 8.30
C ASN A 419 33.44 2.17 9.32
N GLU A 420 34.71 1.82 9.46
CA GLU A 420 35.65 2.59 10.29
C GLU A 420 35.97 3.97 9.73
N ILE A 421 35.83 4.18 8.42
CA ILE A 421 36.17 5.44 7.76
C ILE A 421 34.96 6.25 7.30
N LEU A 422 33.82 5.61 7.17
CA LEU A 422 32.60 6.30 6.73
C LEU A 422 31.99 7.13 7.86
N PRO A 423 31.42 8.31 7.55
CA PRO A 423 30.70 9.14 8.53
C PRO A 423 29.42 8.48 9.05
N LEU A 424 28.84 7.57 8.26
CA LEU A 424 27.69 6.76 8.60
C LEU A 424 27.98 5.31 8.24
N PRO A 425 27.66 4.33 9.12
CA PRO A 425 27.85 2.95 8.81
C PRO A 425 26.93 2.48 7.68
N VAL A 426 27.43 1.63 6.82
CA VAL A 426 26.66 0.93 5.79
C VAL A 426 26.46 -0.52 6.17
N ALA A 427 25.34 -1.12 5.80
CA ALA A 427 25.09 -2.56 5.94
C ALA A 427 24.87 -3.17 4.57
N LEU A 428 25.30 -4.41 4.40
CA LEU A 428 24.96 -5.20 3.23
C LEU A 428 23.65 -5.93 3.51
N ASP A 429 22.64 -5.67 2.69
CA ASP A 429 21.46 -6.51 2.71
C ASP A 429 21.80 -7.89 2.15
N ARG A 430 21.28 -8.95 2.79
CA ARG A 430 21.49 -10.34 2.36
C ARG A 430 20.74 -10.71 1.07
N LEU A 431 19.98 -9.78 0.50
CA LEU A 431 19.37 -9.97 -0.81
C LEU A 431 20.46 -9.98 -1.88
N LYS A 432 20.47 -11.01 -2.71
CA LYS A 432 21.49 -11.33 -3.73
C LYS A 432 21.64 -10.29 -4.86
N ARG A 433 21.21 -9.04 -4.67
CA ARG A 433 21.45 -7.92 -5.59
C ARG A 433 21.86 -6.70 -4.76
N SER A 434 23.05 -6.22 -5.05
CA SER A 434 23.66 -5.05 -4.43
C SER A 434 22.90 -3.77 -4.78
N SER A 435 21.99 -3.36 -3.92
CA SER A 435 21.57 -1.97 -3.85
C SER A 435 22.01 -1.42 -2.51
N PHE A 436 22.73 -0.31 -2.51
CA PHE A 436 23.11 0.39 -1.31
C PHE A 436 22.02 1.40 -0.96
N LEU A 437 21.44 1.25 0.21
CA LEU A 437 20.62 2.30 0.82
C LEU A 437 21.40 2.86 2.01
N PRO A 438 21.55 4.21 2.11
CA PRO A 438 22.04 4.80 3.35
C PRO A 438 21.01 4.52 4.45
N ILE A 439 21.46 3.98 5.56
CA ILE A 439 20.66 3.84 6.79
C ILE A 439 20.63 5.24 7.42
N GLN A 440 19.45 5.85 7.42
CA GLN A 440 19.19 7.07 8.20
C GLN A 440 18.92 6.72 9.66
#